data_bd664bbdefc1ffdf1cedc8e1dd7f360c
#
_entry.id   bd664bbdefc1ffdf1cedc8e1dd7f360c
#
_cell.length_a   1.000
_cell.length_b   1.000
_cell.length_c   1.000
_cell.angle_alpha   90.00
_cell.angle_beta   90.00
_cell.angle_gamma   90.00
#
_symmetry.space_group_name_H-M   'P 1'
#
loop_
_entity.id
_entity.type
_entity.pdbx_description
1 polymer ?
#
loop_
_entity_poly.entity_id
_entity_poly.type
_entity_poly.pdbx_seq_one_letter_code
_entity_poly.pdbx_strand_id
1 'polypeptide(L)'
;MGRAMLIILSGIIVSLGYIGIGTAGQGKMMISRNAGYANFVAAKNTAHMAIQMAMQQMNEDSTWAETHHSENPWVGEIEGRPFSLYAEYIHNSTDYWAPDTVRLYSKSDYEGLKEPVQIVSMYEINSLDYVPDFKSPLTIATTNFSYSTGGSSSINGFDESGSGCSDKPGVTVMDENSNYLVESHTGNDLKGDPPIKTDTTLSYQPTDQLIERLENTENTHSISGSYKGSMGTKEYPGVFFVEDEARLTGGIDEGYGILVIRSGGNMIYEDSTGTILDVAGNFKFNGLVIFENAYNFDGKGTPTINGSVLVGNTEGFTKQIDIDISGNLKLQYDCTAKNYAKKAAALAVKQKKYKHIITFE
;
A
#
# COMPACT_ATOMS: atom_id res chain seq x y z
N MET A 1 24.20 90.19 -18.67
CA MET A 1 24.46 88.81 -18.25
C MET A 1 23.30 88.13 -17.45
N GLY A 2 22.42 88.83 -16.73
CA GLY A 2 21.41 88.29 -15.88
C GLY A 2 20.27 87.46 -16.57
N ARG A 3 19.84 87.89 -17.78
CA ARG A 3 18.71 87.19 -18.45
C ARG A 3 19.05 85.78 -18.97
N ALA A 4 20.24 85.56 -19.48
CA ALA A 4 20.69 84.27 -19.96
C ALA A 4 20.86 83.26 -18.80
N MET A 5 21.39 83.76 -17.68
CA MET A 5 21.57 82.95 -16.48
C MET A 5 20.24 82.49 -15.86
N LEU A 6 19.21 83.34 -15.93
CA LEU A 6 17.87 83.05 -15.42
C LEU A 6 17.16 81.97 -16.28
N ILE A 7 17.36 82.03 -17.61
CA ILE A 7 16.82 81.00 -18.53
C ILE A 7 17.49 79.62 -18.30
N ILE A 8 18.80 79.63 -18.10
CA ILE A 8 19.54 78.39 -17.82
C ILE A 8 19.11 77.82 -16.48
N LEU A 9 18.98 78.64 -15.43
CA LEU A 9 18.57 78.20 -14.10
C LEU A 9 17.13 77.59 -14.11
N SER A 10 16.21 78.30 -14.80
CA SER A 10 14.84 77.85 -14.95
C SER A 10 14.78 76.52 -15.73
N GLY A 11 15.59 76.31 -16.78
CA GLY A 11 15.71 75.10 -17.53
C GLY A 11 16.22 73.93 -16.67
N ILE A 12 17.21 74.17 -15.83
CA ILE A 12 17.74 73.16 -14.88
C ILE A 12 16.68 72.79 -13.85
N ILE A 13 15.95 73.72 -13.25
CA ILE A 13 14.91 73.46 -12.26
C ILE A 13 13.77 72.65 -12.88
N VAL A 14 13.32 72.96 -14.07
CA VAL A 14 12.29 72.25 -14.79
C VAL A 14 12.78 70.80 -15.11
N SER A 15 14.00 70.66 -15.58
CA SER A 15 14.59 69.36 -15.87
C SER A 15 14.74 68.49 -14.61
N LEU A 16 15.21 69.05 -13.51
CA LEU A 16 15.31 68.40 -12.22
C LEU A 16 13.92 67.98 -11.66
N GLY A 17 12.94 68.87 -11.83
CA GLY A 17 11.54 68.60 -11.49
C GLY A 17 10.97 67.41 -12.29
N TYR A 18 11.24 67.36 -13.59
CA TYR A 18 10.77 66.27 -14.46
C TYR A 18 11.43 64.91 -14.11
N ILE A 19 12.74 65.00 -13.86
CA ILE A 19 13.49 63.81 -13.39
C ILE A 19 12.96 63.37 -12.02
N GLY A 20 12.72 64.31 -11.09
CA GLY A 20 12.17 63.99 -9.76
C GLY A 20 10.79 63.31 -9.80
N ILE A 21 9.88 63.84 -10.67
CA ILE A 21 8.57 63.26 -10.87
C ILE A 21 8.68 61.82 -11.50
N GLY A 22 9.57 61.69 -12.49
CA GLY A 22 9.82 60.41 -13.15
C GLY A 22 10.37 59.33 -12.18
N THR A 23 11.34 59.72 -11.36
CA THR A 23 11.92 58.78 -10.35
C THR A 23 10.93 58.46 -9.24
N ALA A 24 10.12 59.42 -8.79
CA ALA A 24 9.06 59.20 -7.81
C ALA A 24 7.98 58.24 -8.36
N GLY A 25 7.60 58.40 -9.64
CA GLY A 25 6.67 57.53 -10.34
C GLY A 25 7.21 56.06 -10.47
N GLN A 26 8.48 55.94 -10.84
CA GLN A 26 9.15 54.62 -10.89
C GLN A 26 9.26 53.99 -9.52
N GLY A 27 9.62 54.76 -8.49
CA GLY A 27 9.67 54.27 -7.11
C GLY A 27 8.32 53.76 -6.62
N LYS A 28 7.23 54.50 -6.87
CA LYS A 28 5.87 54.08 -6.54
C LYS A 28 5.47 52.79 -7.27
N MET A 29 5.84 52.67 -8.55
CA MET A 29 5.56 51.46 -9.35
C MET A 29 6.37 50.27 -8.86
N MET A 30 7.63 50.42 -8.45
CA MET A 30 8.46 49.39 -7.85
C MET A 30 7.90 48.92 -6.50
N ILE A 31 7.48 49.84 -5.65
CA ILE A 31 6.87 49.52 -4.35
C ILE A 31 5.58 48.73 -4.57
N SER A 32 4.71 49.15 -5.49
CA SER A 32 3.47 48.44 -5.81
C SER A 32 3.72 47.05 -6.36
N ARG A 33 4.72 46.87 -7.24
CA ARG A 33 5.11 45.56 -7.77
C ARG A 33 5.68 44.64 -6.67
N ASN A 34 6.55 45.20 -5.82
CA ASN A 34 7.12 44.42 -4.70
C ASN A 34 6.05 44.01 -3.69
N ALA A 35 5.10 44.91 -3.39
CA ALA A 35 3.96 44.57 -2.53
C ALA A 35 3.09 43.48 -3.17
N GLY A 36 2.77 43.58 -4.46
CA GLY A 36 2.02 42.55 -5.19
C GLY A 36 2.73 41.21 -5.22
N TYR A 37 4.05 41.19 -5.42
CA TYR A 37 4.84 40.00 -5.35
C TYR A 37 4.87 39.39 -3.94
N ALA A 38 5.06 40.17 -2.91
CA ALA A 38 5.03 39.73 -1.52
C ALA A 38 3.67 39.12 -1.15
N ASN A 39 2.57 39.75 -1.61
CA ASN A 39 1.22 39.23 -1.40
C ASN A 39 0.98 37.91 -2.13
N PHE A 40 1.48 37.80 -3.37
CA PHE A 40 1.42 36.53 -4.13
C PHE A 40 2.19 35.42 -3.43
N VAL A 41 3.42 35.65 -2.97
CA VAL A 41 4.22 34.67 -2.24
C VAL A 41 3.54 34.26 -0.92
N ALA A 42 2.95 35.24 -0.23
CA ALA A 42 2.22 35.01 1.00
C ALA A 42 0.98 34.13 0.77
N ALA A 43 0.17 34.42 -0.26
CA ALA A 43 -0.98 33.60 -0.63
C ALA A 43 -0.55 32.17 -1.04
N LYS A 44 0.53 32.06 -1.80
CA LYS A 44 1.11 30.78 -2.18
C LYS A 44 1.52 29.94 -0.96
N ASN A 45 2.21 30.54 -0.01
CA ASN A 45 2.60 29.87 1.23
C ASN A 45 1.38 29.43 2.06
N THR A 46 0.36 30.30 2.14
CA THR A 46 -0.91 29.96 2.83
C THR A 46 -1.56 28.74 2.18
N ALA A 47 -1.63 28.66 0.86
CA ALA A 47 -2.21 27.52 0.16
C ALA A 47 -1.39 26.24 0.39
N HIS A 48 -0.05 26.31 0.41
CA HIS A 48 0.80 25.17 0.78
C HIS A 48 0.61 24.71 2.22
N MET A 49 0.55 25.65 3.16
CA MET A 49 0.33 25.33 4.58
C MET A 49 -1.04 24.66 4.78
N ALA A 50 -2.07 25.12 4.09
CA ALA A 50 -3.39 24.51 4.12
C ALA A 50 -3.34 23.05 3.64
N ILE A 51 -2.59 22.74 2.58
CA ILE A 51 -2.39 21.35 2.10
C ILE A 51 -1.69 20.51 3.17
N GLN A 52 -0.64 21.02 3.83
CA GLN A 52 0.05 20.30 4.90
C GLN A 52 -0.87 20.02 6.09
N MET A 53 -1.69 20.99 6.47
CA MET A 53 -2.69 20.81 7.53
C MET A 53 -3.76 19.80 7.13
N ALA A 54 -4.24 19.82 5.88
CA ALA A 54 -5.18 18.85 5.36
C ALA A 54 -4.59 17.42 5.40
N MET A 55 -3.32 17.27 5.03
CA MET A 55 -2.62 15.99 5.13
C MET A 55 -2.54 15.47 6.56
N GLN A 56 -2.32 16.35 7.53
CA GLN A 56 -2.35 15.96 8.94
C GLN A 56 -3.76 15.50 9.34
N GLN A 57 -4.80 16.26 9.00
CA GLN A 57 -6.19 15.89 9.29
C GLN A 57 -6.58 14.54 8.65
N MET A 58 -6.18 14.31 7.40
CA MET A 58 -6.43 13.03 6.70
C MET A 58 -5.69 11.85 7.35
N ASN A 59 -4.54 12.07 7.98
CA ASN A 59 -3.84 11.01 8.73
C ASN A 59 -4.52 10.70 10.07
N GLU A 60 -5.16 11.69 10.69
CA GLU A 60 -5.88 11.54 11.97
C GLU A 60 -7.32 11.01 11.75
N ASP A 61 -7.99 11.48 10.70
CA ASP A 61 -9.35 11.07 10.33
C ASP A 61 -9.41 10.63 8.86
N SER A 62 -9.60 9.33 8.66
CA SER A 62 -9.67 8.73 7.33
C SER A 62 -10.88 9.18 6.50
N THR A 63 -11.91 9.73 7.14
CA THR A 63 -13.14 10.20 6.48
C THR A 63 -13.10 11.69 6.15
N TRP A 64 -12.07 12.40 6.62
CA TRP A 64 -11.94 13.84 6.45
C TRP A 64 -12.07 14.30 4.99
N ALA A 65 -11.40 13.60 4.08
CA ALA A 65 -11.44 13.95 2.66
C ALA A 65 -12.79 13.64 1.98
N GLU A 66 -13.59 12.74 2.54
CA GLU A 66 -14.94 12.44 2.05
C GLU A 66 -15.93 13.53 2.44
N THR A 67 -15.68 14.21 3.56
CA THR A 67 -16.49 15.30 4.06
C THR A 67 -16.12 16.66 3.45
N HIS A 68 -14.90 16.82 2.93
CA HIS A 68 -14.37 18.08 2.38
C HIS A 68 -14.13 17.97 0.87
N HIS A 69 -15.25 17.87 0.13
CA HIS A 69 -15.26 17.84 -1.34
C HIS A 69 -15.55 19.22 -1.95
N SER A 70 -15.61 19.32 -3.27
CA SER A 70 -15.75 20.60 -3.99
C SER A 70 -16.98 21.41 -3.61
N GLU A 71 -18.08 20.76 -3.18
CA GLU A 71 -19.32 21.42 -2.73
C GLU A 71 -19.29 21.80 -1.24
N ASN A 72 -18.38 21.19 -0.46
CA ASN A 72 -18.21 21.46 0.95
C ASN A 72 -16.72 21.64 1.28
N PRO A 73 -16.04 22.69 0.78
CA PRO A 73 -14.61 22.88 1.00
C PRO A 73 -14.31 23.24 2.46
N TRP A 74 -13.17 22.80 2.94
CA TRP A 74 -12.63 23.25 4.19
C TRP A 74 -12.12 24.69 4.04
N VAL A 75 -12.72 25.61 4.77
CA VAL A 75 -12.36 27.03 4.79
C VAL A 75 -11.74 27.40 6.12
N GLY A 76 -10.74 28.23 6.09
CA GLY A 76 -10.04 28.69 7.28
C GLY A 76 -9.15 29.87 7.01
N GLU A 77 -8.34 30.22 8.00
CA GLU A 77 -7.44 31.35 7.96
C GLU A 77 -6.09 30.96 8.57
N ILE A 78 -5.00 31.33 7.91
CA ILE A 78 -3.63 31.13 8.37
C ILE A 78 -2.94 32.50 8.41
N GLU A 79 -2.52 32.94 9.58
CA GLU A 79 -1.89 34.25 9.81
C GLU A 79 -2.69 35.44 9.21
N GLY A 80 -4.02 35.42 9.38
CA GLY A 80 -4.90 36.45 8.85
C GLY A 80 -5.17 36.36 7.35
N ARG A 81 -4.85 35.21 6.70
CA ARG A 81 -5.04 35.00 5.26
C ARG A 81 -6.01 33.85 5.05
N PRO A 82 -7.11 34.11 4.33
CA PRO A 82 -8.10 33.06 4.10
C PRO A 82 -7.59 32.00 3.13
N PHE A 83 -8.04 30.77 3.35
CA PHE A 83 -7.87 29.68 2.40
C PHE A 83 -9.17 28.89 2.25
N SER A 84 -9.28 28.20 1.11
CA SER A 84 -10.31 27.22 0.83
C SER A 84 -9.64 25.99 0.23
N LEU A 85 -9.91 24.81 0.82
CA LEU A 85 -9.31 23.57 0.38
C LEU A 85 -10.37 22.48 0.24
N TYR A 86 -10.28 21.69 -0.82
CA TYR A 86 -11.11 20.49 -0.96
C TYR A 86 -10.28 19.33 -1.51
N ALA A 87 -10.78 18.13 -1.25
CA ALA A 87 -10.21 16.86 -1.72
C ALA A 87 -11.07 16.25 -2.83
N GLU A 88 -10.41 15.64 -3.80
CA GLU A 88 -11.03 14.82 -4.85
C GLU A 88 -10.38 13.44 -4.84
N TYR A 89 -11.19 12.41 -4.58
CA TYR A 89 -10.73 11.03 -4.74
C TYR A 89 -10.86 10.60 -6.19
N ILE A 90 -9.79 10.00 -6.69
CA ILE A 90 -9.76 9.42 -8.03
C ILE A 90 -9.63 7.91 -7.86
N HIS A 91 -10.75 7.23 -8.05
CA HIS A 91 -10.77 5.78 -8.13
C HIS A 91 -10.43 5.36 -9.55
N ASN A 92 -9.46 4.48 -9.70
CA ASN A 92 -9.14 3.93 -10.99
C ASN A 92 -10.06 2.73 -11.25
N SER A 93 -11.20 2.98 -11.88
CA SER A 93 -12.21 1.97 -12.18
C SER A 93 -11.83 1.00 -13.29
N THR A 94 -10.80 1.32 -14.07
CA THR A 94 -10.36 0.51 -15.22
C THR A 94 -9.17 -0.39 -14.90
N ASP A 95 -8.40 -0.04 -13.89
CA ASP A 95 -7.27 -0.84 -13.42
C ASP A 95 -7.38 -1.01 -11.90
N TYR A 96 -7.88 -2.18 -11.48
CA TYR A 96 -8.03 -2.54 -10.06
C TYR A 96 -6.72 -2.46 -9.27
N TRP A 97 -5.59 -2.35 -9.97
CA TRP A 97 -4.25 -2.39 -9.42
C TRP A 97 -3.59 -1.03 -9.32
N ALA A 98 -4.11 -0.04 -10.03
CA ALA A 98 -3.63 1.32 -9.87
C ALA A 98 -4.04 1.82 -8.48
N PRO A 99 -3.11 2.34 -7.69
CA PRO A 99 -3.44 2.88 -6.38
C PRO A 99 -4.44 4.03 -6.55
N ASP A 100 -5.41 4.10 -5.64
CA ASP A 100 -6.28 5.26 -5.56
C ASP A 100 -5.44 6.51 -5.32
N THR A 101 -5.84 7.61 -5.88
CA THR A 101 -5.16 8.88 -5.68
C THR A 101 -6.12 9.89 -5.07
N VAL A 102 -5.56 10.83 -4.30
CA VAL A 102 -6.30 12.00 -3.81
C VAL A 102 -5.63 13.26 -4.34
N ARG A 103 -6.42 14.16 -4.89
CA ARG A 103 -6.01 15.51 -5.24
C ARG A 103 -6.52 16.48 -4.19
N LEU A 104 -5.61 17.31 -3.68
CA LEU A 104 -5.94 18.40 -2.79
C LEU A 104 -5.85 19.70 -3.58
N TYR A 105 -6.95 20.42 -3.66
CA TYR A 105 -7.06 21.72 -4.30
C TYR A 105 -7.10 22.78 -3.21
N SER A 106 -6.07 23.60 -3.10
CA SER A 106 -5.99 24.68 -2.14
C SER A 106 -5.98 26.02 -2.87
N LYS A 107 -6.84 26.92 -2.45
CA LYS A 107 -6.92 28.30 -2.93
C LYS A 107 -6.70 29.25 -1.77
N SER A 108 -5.89 30.27 -2.00
CA SER A 108 -5.76 31.38 -1.07
C SER A 108 -5.86 32.69 -1.83
N ASP A 109 -6.65 33.61 -1.29
CA ASP A 109 -6.83 34.97 -1.80
C ASP A 109 -6.16 35.95 -0.85
N TYR A 110 -5.70 37.05 -1.41
CA TYR A 110 -5.12 38.11 -0.64
C TYR A 110 -5.44 39.45 -1.31
N GLU A 111 -5.69 40.45 -0.48
CA GLU A 111 -6.03 41.79 -0.95
C GLU A 111 -5.01 42.33 -1.96
N GLY A 112 -5.49 42.71 -3.14
CA GLY A 112 -4.68 43.23 -4.24
C GLY A 112 -4.21 42.20 -5.27
N LEU A 113 -4.56 40.90 -5.12
CA LEU A 113 -4.42 39.90 -6.19
C LEU A 113 -5.62 40.00 -7.15
N LYS A 114 -5.37 39.82 -8.44
CA LYS A 114 -6.43 39.77 -9.45
C LYS A 114 -7.19 38.48 -9.45
N GLU A 115 -6.50 37.42 -9.11
CA GLU A 115 -7.02 36.04 -9.02
C GLU A 115 -6.42 35.35 -7.81
N PRO A 116 -7.16 34.43 -7.14
CA PRO A 116 -6.62 33.68 -6.05
C PRO A 116 -5.51 32.73 -6.52
N VAL A 117 -4.51 32.54 -5.69
CA VAL A 117 -3.47 31.56 -5.94
C VAL A 117 -4.05 30.17 -5.68
N GLN A 118 -3.94 29.28 -6.66
CA GLN A 118 -4.36 27.89 -6.54
C GLN A 118 -3.17 26.96 -6.60
N ILE A 119 -3.12 26.00 -5.68
CA ILE A 119 -2.16 24.92 -5.66
C ILE A 119 -2.91 23.59 -5.68
N VAL A 120 -2.46 22.68 -6.50
CA VAL A 120 -3.00 21.33 -6.59
C VAL A 120 -1.90 20.34 -6.25
N SER A 121 -2.08 19.57 -5.19
CA SER A 121 -1.16 18.50 -4.83
C SER A 121 -1.84 17.14 -4.97
N MET A 122 -1.14 16.19 -5.58
CA MET A 122 -1.62 14.85 -5.82
C MET A 122 -0.84 13.85 -4.97
N TYR A 123 -1.57 12.98 -4.33
CA TYR A 123 -1.02 11.93 -3.46
C TYR A 123 -1.56 10.57 -3.88
N GLU A 124 -0.67 9.59 -3.93
CA GLU A 124 -1.03 8.19 -4.01
C GLU A 124 -1.50 7.72 -2.62
N ILE A 125 -2.68 7.10 -2.57
CA ILE A 125 -3.19 6.50 -1.33
C ILE A 125 -2.54 5.14 -1.19
N ASN A 126 -1.74 5.01 -0.18
CA ASN A 126 -0.67 4.07 -0.13
C ASN A 126 -1.00 2.61 -0.01
N SER A 127 -0.37 1.87 -0.85
CA SER A 127 0.04 0.50 -0.63
C SER A 127 1.03 0.41 0.56
N LEU A 128 0.76 -0.47 1.48
CA LEU A 128 1.69 -0.82 2.54
C LEU A 128 2.90 -1.53 1.92
N ASP A 129 4.05 -0.88 1.91
CA ASP A 129 5.30 -1.43 1.39
C ASP A 129 5.83 -2.61 2.22
N TYR A 130 5.16 -2.95 3.33
CA TYR A 130 5.57 -4.02 4.24
C TYR A 130 4.95 -5.41 3.95
N VAL A 131 4.08 -5.54 2.95
CA VAL A 131 3.69 -6.87 2.48
C VAL A 131 4.90 -7.49 1.78
N PRO A 132 5.38 -8.66 2.22
CA PRO A 132 6.55 -9.30 1.66
C PRO A 132 6.43 -9.51 0.15
N ASP A 133 7.55 -9.42 -0.56
CA ASP A 133 7.58 -9.76 -1.97
C ASP A 133 7.30 -11.24 -2.19
N PHE A 134 6.45 -11.56 -3.16
CA PHE A 134 6.20 -12.93 -3.58
C PHE A 134 7.44 -13.48 -4.28
N LYS A 135 8.24 -14.24 -3.56
CA LYS A 135 9.48 -14.86 -4.07
C LYS A 135 9.17 -16.05 -4.97
N SER A 136 8.13 -16.80 -4.64
CA SER A 136 7.64 -18.02 -5.30
C SER A 136 6.20 -18.30 -4.85
N PRO A 137 5.46 -19.22 -5.50
CA PRO A 137 4.19 -19.72 -4.97
C PRO A 137 4.33 -20.42 -3.62
N LEU A 138 5.49 -21.00 -3.32
CA LEU A 138 5.81 -21.54 -1.99
C LEU A 138 7.16 -21.00 -1.54
N THR A 139 7.17 -20.25 -0.44
CA THR A 139 8.38 -19.72 0.19
C THR A 139 8.51 -20.33 1.58
N ILE A 140 9.64 -20.98 1.87
CA ILE A 140 9.92 -21.64 3.15
C ILE A 140 11.01 -20.86 3.86
N ALA A 141 10.61 -20.03 4.82
CA ALA A 141 11.48 -19.13 5.59
C ALA A 141 11.90 -19.74 6.93
N THR A 142 12.30 -20.99 6.91
CA THR A 142 12.87 -21.75 8.04
C THR A 142 13.77 -22.85 7.53
N THR A 143 14.71 -23.29 8.33
CA THR A 143 15.59 -24.44 8.04
C THR A 143 15.19 -25.70 8.80
N ASN A 144 14.27 -25.57 9.78
CA ASN A 144 13.82 -26.68 10.62
C ASN A 144 12.43 -27.14 10.19
N PHE A 145 12.38 -27.91 9.10
CA PHE A 145 11.12 -28.44 8.57
C PHE A 145 11.28 -29.84 7.99
N SER A 146 10.18 -30.60 7.91
CA SER A 146 10.01 -31.74 7.04
C SER A 146 9.20 -31.32 5.81
N TYR A 147 9.37 -32.02 4.70
CA TYR A 147 8.68 -31.71 3.46
C TYR A 147 8.22 -32.98 2.77
N SER A 148 6.96 -33.03 2.41
CA SER A 148 6.40 -34.08 1.57
C SER A 148 5.38 -33.51 0.59
N THR A 149 5.28 -34.16 -0.56
CA THR A 149 4.23 -33.88 -1.54
C THR A 149 3.57 -35.18 -1.97
N GLY A 150 2.27 -35.17 -2.21
CA GLY A 150 1.53 -36.36 -2.59
C GLY A 150 0.26 -36.07 -3.39
N GLY A 151 -0.34 -37.13 -3.94
CA GLY A 151 -1.57 -36.99 -4.72
C GLY A 151 -1.37 -36.32 -6.08
N SER A 152 -2.29 -35.43 -6.46
CA SER A 152 -2.23 -34.60 -7.67
C SER A 152 -1.98 -33.11 -7.32
N SER A 153 -1.26 -32.88 -6.24
CA SER A 153 -0.84 -31.52 -5.86
C SER A 153 0.15 -30.96 -6.89
N SER A 154 0.13 -29.63 -7.08
CA SER A 154 1.05 -28.96 -8.00
C SER A 154 1.51 -27.62 -7.47
N ILE A 155 2.77 -27.28 -7.74
CA ILE A 155 3.38 -25.98 -7.41
C ILE A 155 3.90 -25.39 -8.71
N ASN A 156 3.35 -24.25 -9.11
CA ASN A 156 3.67 -23.61 -10.39
C ASN A 156 4.14 -22.17 -10.19
N GLY A 157 5.42 -21.92 -10.49
CA GLY A 157 6.05 -20.59 -10.42
C GLY A 157 5.88 -19.74 -11.69
N PHE A 158 5.35 -20.29 -12.78
CA PHE A 158 5.06 -19.52 -13.98
C PHE A 158 3.85 -18.61 -13.75
N ASP A 159 3.95 -17.34 -14.19
CA ASP A 159 2.86 -16.38 -14.02
C ASP A 159 1.74 -16.64 -15.04
N GLU A 160 0.59 -17.08 -14.56
CA GLU A 160 -0.61 -17.30 -15.38
C GLU A 160 -1.59 -16.11 -15.35
N SER A 161 -1.25 -15.01 -14.67
CA SER A 161 -2.12 -13.84 -14.57
C SER A 161 -2.35 -13.12 -15.91
N GLY A 162 -1.45 -13.31 -16.87
CA GLY A 162 -1.45 -12.58 -18.14
C GLY A 162 -1.01 -11.11 -18.02
N SER A 163 -0.51 -10.70 -16.86
CA SER A 163 -0.10 -9.31 -16.58
C SER A 163 1.32 -9.00 -17.08
N GLY A 164 2.03 -9.99 -17.63
CA GLY A 164 3.38 -9.82 -18.16
C GLY A 164 4.47 -9.76 -17.08
N CYS A 165 4.19 -10.25 -15.88
CA CYS A 165 5.22 -10.41 -14.86
C CYS A 165 6.20 -11.51 -15.20
N SER A 166 7.41 -11.41 -14.66
CA SER A 166 8.41 -12.47 -14.80
C SER A 166 8.05 -13.69 -13.98
N ASP A 167 8.30 -14.85 -14.56
CA ASP A 167 8.18 -16.14 -13.88
C ASP A 167 9.05 -16.18 -12.62
N LYS A 168 8.65 -17.02 -11.66
CA LYS A 168 9.33 -17.22 -10.38
C LYS A 168 9.76 -18.68 -10.21
N PRO A 169 10.68 -18.93 -9.29
CA PRO A 169 10.90 -20.29 -8.81
C PRO A 169 9.60 -20.92 -8.32
N GLY A 170 9.48 -22.23 -8.45
CA GLY A 170 8.35 -22.96 -7.86
C GLY A 170 8.40 -22.94 -6.34
N VAL A 171 9.59 -23.20 -5.77
CA VAL A 171 9.84 -23.12 -4.33
C VAL A 171 11.07 -22.24 -4.07
N THR A 172 11.01 -21.42 -3.02
CA THR A 172 12.18 -20.68 -2.52
C THR A 172 12.47 -21.10 -1.08
N VAL A 173 13.71 -21.46 -0.79
CA VAL A 173 14.20 -21.94 0.51
C VAL A 173 15.41 -21.13 0.99
N MET A 174 15.75 -21.26 2.29
CA MET A 174 16.81 -20.45 2.92
C MET A 174 18.23 -20.93 2.62
N ASP A 175 18.44 -22.24 2.47
CA ASP A 175 19.77 -22.85 2.32
C ASP A 175 19.79 -24.07 1.39
N GLU A 176 20.96 -24.55 1.06
CA GLU A 176 21.18 -25.68 0.17
C GLU A 176 20.69 -27.02 0.78
N ASN A 177 20.71 -27.18 2.10
CA ASN A 177 20.18 -28.39 2.74
C ASN A 177 18.66 -28.45 2.58
N SER A 178 18.00 -27.32 2.75
CA SER A 178 16.57 -27.15 2.50
C SER A 178 16.21 -27.38 1.03
N ASN A 179 17.06 -26.92 0.11
CA ASN A 179 16.91 -27.18 -1.31
C ASN A 179 16.95 -28.69 -1.63
N TYR A 180 17.97 -29.37 -1.15
CA TYR A 180 18.10 -30.83 -1.32
C TYR A 180 16.91 -31.59 -0.69
N LEU A 181 16.45 -31.15 0.48
CA LEU A 181 15.29 -31.76 1.15
C LEU A 181 14.03 -31.65 0.28
N VAL A 182 13.75 -30.45 -0.27
CA VAL A 182 12.59 -30.25 -1.15
C VAL A 182 12.75 -31.05 -2.44
N GLU A 183 13.92 -31.01 -3.09
CA GLU A 183 14.19 -31.74 -4.33
C GLU A 183 13.97 -33.23 -4.16
N SER A 184 14.45 -33.81 -3.05
CA SER A 184 14.37 -35.28 -2.80
C SER A 184 12.97 -35.78 -2.52
N HIS A 185 12.03 -34.89 -2.14
CA HIS A 185 10.64 -35.25 -1.77
C HIS A 185 9.59 -34.63 -2.70
N THR A 186 10.02 -33.99 -3.79
CA THR A 186 9.11 -33.38 -4.79
C THR A 186 8.92 -34.33 -5.97
N GLY A 187 7.66 -34.52 -6.37
CA GLY A 187 7.30 -35.23 -7.60
C GLY A 187 7.42 -34.34 -8.86
N ASN A 188 6.89 -34.83 -9.97
CA ASN A 188 6.99 -34.15 -11.31
C ASN A 188 6.14 -32.87 -11.43
N ASP A 189 5.39 -32.48 -10.40
CA ASP A 189 4.42 -31.38 -10.46
C ASP A 189 4.97 -30.04 -9.92
N LEU A 190 6.29 -29.95 -9.72
CA LEU A 190 6.97 -28.69 -9.41
C LEU A 190 7.47 -28.01 -10.67
N LYS A 191 6.96 -26.80 -10.94
CA LYS A 191 7.31 -25.96 -12.10
C LYS A 191 7.77 -24.58 -11.64
N GLY A 192 8.71 -24.01 -12.39
CA GLY A 192 9.25 -22.66 -12.14
C GLY A 192 10.61 -22.48 -12.78
N ASP A 193 11.12 -21.27 -12.79
CA ASP A 193 12.44 -20.95 -13.32
C ASP A 193 13.30 -20.21 -12.28
N PRO A 194 14.22 -20.93 -11.59
CA PRO A 194 14.38 -22.39 -11.55
C PRO A 194 13.24 -23.09 -10.78
N PRO A 195 13.07 -24.41 -10.85
CA PRO A 195 12.06 -25.12 -10.04
C PRO A 195 12.22 -24.85 -8.54
N ILE A 196 13.45 -24.90 -8.01
CA ILE A 196 13.78 -24.58 -6.63
C ILE A 196 14.89 -23.53 -6.62
N LYS A 197 14.79 -22.54 -5.74
CA LYS A 197 15.79 -21.50 -5.54
C LYS A 197 16.20 -21.40 -4.08
N THR A 198 17.52 -21.35 -3.86
CA THR A 198 18.09 -20.98 -2.57
C THR A 198 18.24 -19.46 -2.48
N ASP A 199 17.70 -18.85 -1.43
CA ASP A 199 17.83 -17.41 -1.12
C ASP A 199 18.29 -17.26 0.34
N THR A 200 19.60 -17.11 0.53
CA THR A 200 20.22 -16.97 1.87
C THR A 200 19.86 -15.66 2.57
N THR A 201 19.21 -14.73 1.88
CA THR A 201 18.72 -13.48 2.45
C THR A 201 17.28 -13.58 2.96
N LEU A 202 16.64 -14.73 2.74
CA LEU A 202 15.28 -14.97 3.15
C LEU A 202 15.16 -14.93 4.68
N SER A 203 14.17 -14.21 5.17
CA SER A 203 13.86 -14.08 6.60
C SER A 203 12.35 -14.09 6.80
N TYR A 204 11.91 -14.70 7.89
CA TYR A 204 10.51 -14.67 8.30
C TYR A 204 10.14 -13.36 9.04
N GLN A 205 11.10 -12.64 9.57
CA GLN A 205 10.89 -11.45 10.39
C GLN A 205 9.99 -10.36 9.73
N PRO A 206 10.10 -10.04 8.43
CA PRO A 206 9.17 -9.10 7.81
C PRO A 206 7.71 -9.56 7.84
N THR A 207 7.49 -10.87 7.79
CA THR A 207 6.16 -11.48 7.85
C THR A 207 5.61 -11.46 9.27
N ASP A 208 6.44 -11.78 10.25
CA ASP A 208 6.13 -11.69 11.67
C ASP A 208 5.69 -10.26 12.06
N GLN A 209 6.45 -9.26 11.63
CA GLN A 209 6.10 -7.85 11.80
C GLN A 209 4.78 -7.45 11.10
N LEU A 210 4.49 -8.03 9.93
CA LEU A 210 3.22 -7.81 9.25
C LEU A 210 2.06 -8.38 10.08
N ILE A 211 2.19 -9.62 10.56
CA ILE A 211 1.18 -10.28 11.39
C ILE A 211 0.91 -9.46 12.64
N GLU A 212 1.94 -9.09 13.40
CA GLU A 212 1.83 -8.27 14.60
C GLU A 212 1.07 -6.96 14.38
N ARG A 213 1.31 -6.31 13.24
CA ARG A 213 0.59 -5.08 12.87
C ARG A 213 -0.86 -5.33 12.52
N LEU A 214 -1.15 -6.43 11.82
CA LEU A 214 -2.51 -6.76 11.40
C LEU A 214 -3.37 -7.26 12.56
N GLU A 215 -2.80 -7.96 13.54
CA GLU A 215 -3.49 -8.45 14.74
C GLU A 215 -4.16 -7.36 15.55
N ASN A 216 -3.49 -6.23 15.65
CA ASN A 216 -3.92 -5.11 16.50
C ASN A 216 -4.91 -4.17 15.79
N THR A 217 -5.54 -4.62 14.70
CA THR A 217 -6.48 -3.80 13.93
C THR A 217 -7.93 -4.30 14.07
N GLU A 218 -8.89 -3.36 14.06
CA GLU A 218 -10.31 -3.67 14.16
C GLU A 218 -10.93 -4.27 12.89
N ASN A 219 -10.22 -4.20 11.75
CA ASN A 219 -10.72 -4.61 10.44
C ASN A 219 -10.20 -5.96 9.98
N THR A 220 -9.74 -6.77 10.90
CA THR A 220 -9.35 -8.16 10.65
C THR A 220 -10.45 -9.12 11.10
N HIS A 221 -10.51 -10.28 10.46
CA HIS A 221 -11.50 -11.30 10.75
C HIS A 221 -10.83 -12.51 11.37
N SER A 222 -11.17 -12.82 12.63
CA SER A 222 -10.77 -14.10 13.25
C SER A 222 -11.79 -15.18 12.90
N ILE A 223 -11.31 -16.30 12.40
CA ILE A 223 -12.10 -17.46 11.97
C ILE A 223 -11.88 -18.59 12.96
N SER A 224 -12.94 -18.99 13.64
CA SER A 224 -12.98 -20.15 14.52
C SER A 224 -14.14 -21.07 14.16
N GLY A 225 -14.00 -22.38 14.40
CA GLY A 225 -15.04 -23.35 14.06
C GLY A 225 -15.33 -23.44 12.56
N SER A 226 -16.56 -23.83 12.18
CA SER A 226 -16.96 -23.97 10.77
C SER A 226 -17.32 -22.62 10.15
N TYR A 227 -16.52 -22.13 9.22
CA TYR A 227 -16.72 -20.84 8.54
C TYR A 227 -17.30 -21.04 7.14
N LYS A 228 -18.34 -20.26 6.81
CA LYS A 228 -19.03 -20.24 5.51
C LYS A 228 -19.22 -18.81 4.97
N GLY A 229 -18.54 -17.84 5.58
CA GLY A 229 -18.65 -16.44 5.21
C GLY A 229 -17.83 -16.07 3.98
N SER A 230 -17.95 -14.82 3.54
CA SER A 230 -17.10 -14.26 2.48
C SER A 230 -15.66 -14.11 2.99
N MET A 231 -14.70 -14.44 2.15
CA MET A 231 -13.28 -14.19 2.43
C MET A 231 -12.73 -13.03 1.58
N GLY A 232 -13.47 -11.94 1.57
CA GLY A 232 -13.15 -10.76 0.77
C GLY A 232 -13.59 -10.88 -0.69
N THR A 233 -13.49 -9.77 -1.40
CA THR A 233 -13.75 -9.67 -2.84
C THR A 233 -12.59 -8.98 -3.53
N LYS A 234 -12.58 -8.93 -4.86
CA LYS A 234 -11.57 -8.18 -5.63
C LYS A 234 -11.53 -6.70 -5.24
N GLU A 235 -12.72 -6.12 -5.02
CA GLU A 235 -12.90 -4.71 -4.66
C GLU A 235 -12.53 -4.47 -3.18
N TYR A 236 -12.87 -5.42 -2.31
CA TYR A 236 -12.69 -5.32 -0.86
C TYR A 236 -12.01 -6.58 -0.33
N PRO A 237 -10.70 -6.76 -0.62
CA PRO A 237 -9.94 -7.86 -0.07
C PRO A 237 -9.78 -7.71 1.45
N GLY A 238 -9.76 -8.84 2.16
CA GLY A 238 -9.74 -8.84 3.62
C GLY A 238 -8.48 -9.48 4.21
N VAL A 239 -8.34 -9.35 5.53
CA VAL A 239 -7.34 -10.05 6.34
C VAL A 239 -8.06 -11.02 7.25
N PHE A 240 -7.69 -12.29 7.17
CA PHE A 240 -8.34 -13.39 7.89
C PHE A 240 -7.31 -14.14 8.71
N PHE A 241 -7.59 -14.27 10.01
CA PHE A 241 -6.81 -15.13 10.92
C PHE A 241 -7.58 -16.42 11.15
N VAL A 242 -7.00 -17.53 10.75
CA VAL A 242 -7.56 -18.85 10.97
C VAL A 242 -7.00 -19.38 12.28
N GLU A 243 -7.86 -19.41 13.27
CA GLU A 243 -7.53 -19.84 14.61
C GLU A 243 -7.66 -21.37 14.73
N ASP A 244 -7.22 -21.89 15.87
CA ASP A 244 -7.29 -23.32 16.18
C ASP A 244 -8.72 -23.88 16.01
N GLU A 245 -8.82 -25.12 15.53
CA GLU A 245 -10.08 -25.81 15.21
C GLU A 245 -10.95 -25.16 14.10
N ALA A 246 -10.45 -24.15 13.40
CA ALA A 246 -11.19 -23.53 12.32
C ALA A 246 -11.30 -24.48 11.11
N ARG A 247 -12.48 -24.48 10.48
CA ARG A 247 -12.75 -25.22 9.25
C ARG A 247 -13.34 -24.31 8.20
N LEU A 248 -12.69 -24.25 7.05
CA LEU A 248 -13.24 -23.60 5.87
C LEU A 248 -14.09 -24.60 5.10
N THR A 249 -15.39 -24.56 5.32
CA THR A 249 -16.32 -25.53 4.74
C THR A 249 -16.95 -25.05 3.45
N GLY A 250 -17.48 -25.95 2.61
CA GLY A 250 -18.08 -25.64 1.32
C GLY A 250 -19.11 -24.51 1.38
N GLY A 251 -18.99 -23.56 0.45
CA GLY A 251 -19.74 -22.30 0.38
C GLY A 251 -18.83 -21.06 0.32
N ILE A 252 -17.53 -21.22 0.47
CA ILE A 252 -16.52 -20.22 0.16
C ILE A 252 -15.98 -20.57 -1.23
N ASP A 253 -16.47 -19.88 -2.26
CA ASP A 253 -16.02 -20.17 -3.63
C ASP A 253 -14.66 -19.54 -3.93
N GLU A 254 -14.46 -18.29 -3.52
CA GLU A 254 -13.25 -17.53 -3.79
C GLU A 254 -12.98 -16.48 -2.70
N GLY A 255 -11.72 -16.36 -2.27
CA GLY A 255 -11.25 -15.38 -1.29
C GLY A 255 -10.14 -14.49 -1.85
N TYR A 256 -9.97 -13.29 -1.26
CA TYR A 256 -8.99 -12.29 -1.69
C TYR A 256 -8.35 -11.59 -0.49
N GLY A 257 -7.03 -11.44 -0.52
CA GLY A 257 -6.30 -10.65 0.47
C GLY A 257 -5.17 -11.38 1.18
N ILE A 258 -5.23 -11.41 2.51
CA ILE A 258 -4.25 -12.10 3.38
C ILE A 258 -4.98 -13.13 4.23
N LEU A 259 -4.46 -14.35 4.24
CA LEU A 259 -4.92 -15.45 5.07
C LEU A 259 -3.76 -15.88 5.97
N VAL A 260 -3.89 -15.68 7.27
CA VAL A 260 -2.91 -16.10 8.27
C VAL A 260 -3.44 -17.34 8.96
N ILE A 261 -2.72 -18.45 8.83
CA ILE A 261 -3.06 -19.73 9.49
C ILE A 261 -2.15 -19.85 10.69
N ARG A 262 -2.74 -19.76 11.87
CA ARG A 262 -2.04 -19.77 13.13
C ARG A 262 -2.02 -21.16 13.75
N SER A 263 -0.90 -21.44 14.39
CA SER A 263 -0.87 -22.51 15.34
C SER A 263 -1.44 -22.01 16.68
N GLY A 264 -2.66 -22.26 16.96
CA GLY A 264 -3.30 -21.90 18.25
C GLY A 264 -2.71 -22.64 19.45
N GLY A 265 -1.40 -22.71 19.56
CA GLY A 265 -0.71 -23.42 20.63
C GLY A 265 -0.87 -24.96 20.61
N ASN A 266 -1.90 -25.45 19.96
CA ASN A 266 -2.24 -26.87 19.85
C ASN A 266 -1.95 -27.51 18.49
N MET A 267 -1.45 -26.74 17.54
CA MET A 267 -1.12 -27.26 16.21
C MET A 267 0.16 -28.08 16.18
N ILE A 268 0.75 -28.25 17.32
CA ILE A 268 1.80 -29.21 17.54
C ILE A 268 1.13 -30.44 18.06
N TYR A 269 0.39 -31.07 17.20
CA TYR A 269 -0.21 -32.32 17.55
C TYR A 269 0.86 -33.41 17.70
N GLU A 270 0.92 -33.97 18.87
CA GLU A 270 1.56 -35.26 19.09
C GLU A 270 0.82 -36.37 18.35
N ASP A 271 -0.39 -36.07 17.85
CA ASP A 271 -1.23 -37.04 17.15
C ASP A 271 -1.43 -36.54 15.70
N SER A 272 -1.01 -37.35 14.76
CA SER A 272 -0.95 -37.09 13.31
C SER A 272 -2.31 -36.86 12.62
N THR A 273 -3.34 -36.53 13.35
CA THR A 273 -4.71 -36.32 12.84
C THR A 273 -5.18 -34.85 12.85
N GLY A 274 -4.35 -33.93 13.34
CA GLY A 274 -4.71 -32.52 13.43
C GLY A 274 -4.52 -31.78 12.11
N THR A 275 -5.59 -31.59 11.38
CA THR A 275 -5.65 -30.72 10.20
C THR A 275 -5.76 -29.29 10.64
N ILE A 276 -4.81 -28.48 10.20
CA ILE A 276 -4.76 -27.05 10.52
C ILE A 276 -5.78 -26.28 9.70
N LEU A 277 -5.97 -26.68 8.47
CA LEU A 277 -6.92 -26.10 7.56
C LEU A 277 -7.70 -27.22 6.85
N ASP A 278 -8.86 -27.56 7.36
CA ASP A 278 -9.80 -28.45 6.66
C ASP A 278 -10.55 -27.62 5.63
N VAL A 279 -10.12 -27.70 4.36
CA VAL A 279 -10.77 -27.03 3.24
C VAL A 279 -11.56 -28.05 2.44
N ALA A 280 -12.87 -27.88 2.42
CA ALA A 280 -13.74 -28.75 1.64
C ALA A 280 -14.22 -28.06 0.36
N GLY A 281 -14.18 -28.76 -0.77
CA GLY A 281 -14.71 -28.27 -2.04
C GLY A 281 -13.66 -27.60 -2.95
N ASN A 282 -14.09 -26.61 -3.74
CA ASN A 282 -13.26 -25.90 -4.73
C ASN A 282 -12.80 -24.54 -4.18
N PHE A 283 -12.27 -24.51 -2.97
CA PHE A 283 -11.78 -23.27 -2.36
C PHE A 283 -10.67 -22.65 -3.22
N LYS A 284 -10.80 -21.35 -3.50
CA LYS A 284 -9.79 -20.58 -4.19
C LYS A 284 -9.44 -19.34 -3.38
N PHE A 285 -8.15 -19.10 -3.17
CA PHE A 285 -7.68 -17.88 -2.51
C PHE A 285 -6.69 -17.14 -3.40
N ASN A 286 -6.87 -15.82 -3.51
CA ASN A 286 -6.02 -14.95 -4.32
C ASN A 286 -5.34 -13.95 -3.39
N GLY A 287 -4.04 -14.10 -3.18
CA GLY A 287 -3.30 -13.22 -2.28
C GLY A 287 -2.10 -13.86 -1.63
N LEU A 288 -1.90 -13.51 -0.37
CA LEU A 288 -0.84 -14.04 0.50
C LEU A 288 -1.44 -14.97 1.52
N VAL A 289 -0.97 -16.22 1.56
CA VAL A 289 -1.28 -17.17 2.62
C VAL A 289 -0.04 -17.35 3.48
N ILE A 290 -0.17 -17.18 4.78
CA ILE A 290 0.92 -17.28 5.74
C ILE A 290 0.62 -18.42 6.69
N PHE A 291 1.56 -19.35 6.84
CA PHE A 291 1.52 -20.37 7.86
C PHE A 291 2.54 -20.02 8.95
N GLU A 292 2.02 -19.71 10.12
CA GLU A 292 2.81 -19.35 11.27
C GLU A 292 3.02 -20.57 12.18
N ASN A 293 4.29 -20.96 12.34
CA ASN A 293 4.75 -22.03 13.25
C ASN A 293 4.30 -23.46 12.93
N ALA A 294 3.48 -23.69 11.93
CA ALA A 294 3.10 -25.02 11.51
C ALA A 294 2.46 -25.03 10.13
N TYR A 295 2.51 -26.17 9.50
CA TYR A 295 1.82 -26.40 8.25
C TYR A 295 1.32 -27.84 8.18
N ASN A 296 0.03 -28.01 8.06
CA ASN A 296 -0.59 -29.20 7.54
C ASN A 296 -1.81 -28.76 6.73
N PHE A 297 -1.75 -28.93 5.42
CA PHE A 297 -2.83 -28.56 4.52
C PHE A 297 -3.47 -29.82 3.97
N ASP A 298 -4.51 -30.29 4.63
CA ASP A 298 -5.32 -31.40 4.14
C ASP A 298 -6.58 -30.87 3.46
N GLY A 299 -6.60 -30.95 2.13
CA GLY A 299 -7.70 -30.46 1.30
C GLY A 299 -8.53 -31.60 0.74
N LYS A 300 -9.79 -31.70 1.16
CA LYS A 300 -10.78 -32.53 0.47
C LYS A 300 -11.39 -31.73 -0.69
N GLY A 301 -10.94 -32.01 -1.91
CA GLY A 301 -11.37 -31.29 -3.10
C GLY A 301 -10.20 -30.83 -3.95
N THR A 302 -10.34 -29.70 -4.62
CA THR A 302 -9.30 -29.09 -5.46
C THR A 302 -9.03 -27.65 -5.02
N PRO A 303 -8.48 -27.44 -3.82
CA PRO A 303 -8.15 -26.09 -3.38
C PRO A 303 -7.05 -25.48 -4.25
N THR A 304 -7.17 -24.19 -4.52
CA THR A 304 -6.19 -23.44 -5.31
C THR A 304 -5.80 -22.16 -4.59
N ILE A 305 -4.51 -21.93 -4.42
CA ILE A 305 -3.97 -20.66 -3.94
C ILE A 305 -3.25 -19.99 -5.10
N ASN A 306 -3.77 -18.84 -5.52
CA ASN A 306 -3.13 -17.98 -6.51
C ASN A 306 -2.40 -16.85 -5.79
N GLY A 307 -1.09 -16.78 -5.97
CA GLY A 307 -0.25 -15.80 -5.32
C GLY A 307 0.98 -16.39 -4.67
N SER A 308 1.07 -16.33 -3.35
CA SER A 308 2.20 -16.89 -2.60
C SER A 308 1.77 -17.47 -1.27
N VAL A 309 2.35 -18.61 -0.94
CA VAL A 309 2.31 -19.21 0.39
C VAL A 309 3.65 -19.00 1.05
N LEU A 310 3.67 -18.46 2.24
CA LEU A 310 4.86 -18.26 3.05
C LEU A 310 4.74 -19.09 4.33
N VAL A 311 5.70 -20.00 4.51
CA VAL A 311 5.80 -20.86 5.68
C VAL A 311 7.02 -20.44 6.49
N GLY A 312 6.85 -20.25 7.78
CA GLY A 312 7.96 -19.88 8.65
C GLY A 312 7.61 -20.02 10.11
N ASN A 313 8.55 -19.64 10.95
CA ASN A 313 8.40 -19.69 12.37
C ASN A 313 8.83 -18.39 13.04
N THR A 314 8.12 -18.04 14.09
CA THR A 314 8.42 -16.90 14.95
C THR A 314 9.70 -17.16 15.76
N GLU A 315 10.30 -16.09 16.25
CA GLU A 315 11.48 -16.18 17.11
C GLU A 315 11.18 -17.04 18.36
N GLY A 316 12.07 -17.97 18.65
CA GLY A 316 11.91 -18.89 19.79
C GLY A 316 11.10 -20.17 19.51
N PHE A 317 10.49 -20.31 18.35
CA PHE A 317 9.84 -21.55 17.95
C PHE A 317 10.89 -22.61 17.57
N THR A 318 10.98 -23.69 18.34
CA THR A 318 12.04 -24.70 18.19
C THR A 318 11.57 -26.03 17.57
N LYS A 319 10.26 -26.20 17.42
CA LYS A 319 9.73 -27.45 16.85
C LYS A 319 9.88 -27.45 15.32
N GLN A 320 10.04 -28.64 14.77
CA GLN A 320 10.08 -28.83 13.32
C GLN A 320 8.71 -28.51 12.72
N ILE A 321 8.69 -27.74 11.65
CA ILE A 321 7.48 -27.48 10.87
C ILE A 321 7.27 -28.67 9.93
N ASP A 322 6.07 -29.22 9.92
CA ASP A 322 5.68 -30.29 9.01
C ASP A 322 4.97 -29.68 7.80
N ILE A 323 5.62 -29.76 6.63
CA ILE A 323 5.07 -29.27 5.36
C ILE A 323 4.63 -30.48 4.55
N ASP A 324 3.34 -30.79 4.62
CA ASP A 324 2.71 -31.85 3.84
C ASP A 324 1.74 -31.24 2.81
N ILE A 325 2.15 -31.24 1.53
CA ILE A 325 1.33 -30.77 0.42
C ILE A 325 0.73 -31.99 -0.28
N SER A 326 -0.41 -32.42 0.21
CA SER A 326 -1.08 -33.62 -0.28
C SER A 326 -2.45 -33.32 -0.92
N GLY A 327 -3.07 -34.33 -1.50
CA GLY A 327 -4.38 -34.22 -2.15
C GLY A 327 -4.31 -33.61 -3.55
N ASN A 328 -5.18 -32.64 -3.85
CA ASN A 328 -5.26 -31.95 -5.15
C ASN A 328 -4.97 -30.43 -5.04
N LEU A 329 -4.19 -30.04 -4.04
CA LEU A 329 -3.82 -28.64 -3.83
C LEU A 329 -3.01 -28.10 -4.99
N LYS A 330 -3.37 -26.90 -5.46
CA LYS A 330 -2.63 -26.15 -6.46
C LYS A 330 -2.10 -24.85 -5.86
N LEU A 331 -0.78 -24.70 -5.87
CA LEU A 331 -0.11 -23.42 -5.56
C LEU A 331 0.33 -22.80 -6.88
N GLN A 332 -0.30 -21.70 -7.25
CA GLN A 332 -0.06 -21.02 -8.51
C GLN A 332 0.49 -19.63 -8.25
N TYR A 333 1.66 -19.32 -8.82
CA TYR A 333 2.16 -17.95 -8.79
C TYR A 333 1.25 -17.04 -9.62
N ASP A 334 0.84 -15.94 -9.00
CA ASP A 334 0.10 -14.85 -9.63
C ASP A 334 0.62 -13.53 -9.07
N CYS A 335 1.29 -12.75 -9.90
CA CYS A 335 1.88 -11.49 -9.46
C CYS A 335 0.81 -10.44 -9.09
N THR A 336 -0.39 -10.51 -9.66
CA THR A 336 -1.48 -9.58 -9.36
C THR A 336 -2.05 -9.82 -7.98
N ALA A 337 -1.96 -11.04 -7.48
CA ALA A 337 -2.42 -11.42 -6.14
C ALA A 337 -1.71 -10.65 -5.00
N LYS A 338 -0.48 -10.17 -5.23
CA LYS A 338 0.24 -9.30 -4.30
C LYS A 338 -0.52 -7.99 -4.05
N ASN A 339 -1.21 -7.46 -5.06
CA ASN A 339 -1.97 -6.23 -4.92
C ASN A 339 -3.20 -6.43 -4.03
N TYR A 340 -3.84 -7.63 -4.06
CA TYR A 340 -4.91 -7.95 -3.12
C TYR A 340 -4.41 -7.98 -1.68
N ALA A 341 -3.25 -8.61 -1.45
CA ALA A 341 -2.63 -8.64 -0.13
C ALA A 341 -2.28 -7.21 0.37
N LYS A 342 -1.69 -6.37 -0.49
CA LYS A 342 -1.39 -4.98 -0.17
C LYS A 342 -2.65 -4.18 0.16
N LYS A 343 -3.69 -4.30 -0.66
CA LYS A 343 -4.96 -3.60 -0.45
C LYS A 343 -5.65 -4.06 0.84
N ALA A 344 -5.66 -5.37 1.11
CA ALA A 344 -6.22 -5.92 2.35
C ALA A 344 -5.51 -5.38 3.59
N ALA A 345 -4.17 -5.38 3.59
CA ALA A 345 -3.38 -4.84 4.67
C ALA A 345 -3.63 -3.34 4.85
N ALA A 346 -3.72 -2.56 3.76
CA ALA A 346 -4.02 -1.13 3.80
C ALA A 346 -5.40 -0.84 4.43
N LEU A 347 -6.41 -1.61 4.05
CA LEU A 347 -7.75 -1.49 4.61
C LEU A 347 -7.79 -1.89 6.09
N ALA A 348 -7.03 -2.92 6.48
CA ALA A 348 -6.99 -3.40 7.86
C ALA A 348 -6.39 -2.35 8.81
N VAL A 349 -5.26 -1.74 8.43
CA VAL A 349 -4.50 -0.83 9.33
C VAL A 349 -5.16 0.55 9.47
N LYS A 350 -6.20 0.89 8.70
CA LYS A 350 -6.85 2.22 8.69
C LYS A 350 -5.89 3.43 8.52
N GLN A 351 -4.60 3.19 8.42
CA GLN A 351 -3.60 4.24 8.18
C GLN A 351 -3.40 4.40 6.68
N LYS A 352 -4.15 5.33 6.09
CA LYS A 352 -3.84 5.80 4.74
C LYS A 352 -2.51 6.55 4.81
N LYS A 353 -1.43 5.92 4.41
CA LYS A 353 -0.19 6.65 4.14
C LYS A 353 -0.32 7.30 2.77
N TYR A 354 -0.26 8.59 2.72
CA TYR A 354 -0.31 9.36 1.49
C TYR A 354 1.10 9.62 0.99
N LYS A 355 1.41 9.13 -0.22
CA LYS A 355 2.69 9.41 -0.88
C LYS A 355 2.50 10.55 -1.86
N HIS A 356 3.25 11.64 -1.66
CA HIS A 356 3.23 12.77 -2.58
C HIS A 356 3.72 12.34 -3.97
N ILE A 357 2.95 12.65 -5.01
CA ILE A 357 3.29 12.39 -6.41
C ILE A 357 3.82 13.67 -7.03
N ILE A 358 3.01 14.73 -7.05
CA ILE A 358 3.32 15.97 -7.73
C ILE A 358 2.51 17.15 -7.15
N THR A 359 3.06 18.34 -7.25
CA THR A 359 2.35 19.60 -6.96
C THR A 359 2.38 20.48 -8.21
N PHE A 360 1.22 21.00 -8.57
CA PHE A 360 1.03 22.01 -9.62
C PHE A 360 0.73 23.35 -8.97
N GLU A 361 1.36 24.42 -9.51
CA GLU A 361 1.24 25.78 -9.02
C GLU A 361 0.78 26.72 -10.14
#